data_76f2e7f33d7879867c2676c72766de71
#
_entry.id   76f2e7f33d7879867c2676c72766de71
#
_cell.length_a   1.000
_cell.length_b   1.000
_cell.length_c   1.000
_cell.angle_alpha   90.00
_cell.angle_beta   90.00
_cell.angle_gamma   90.00
#
_symmetry.space_group_name_H-M   'P 1'
#
loop_
_entity.id
_entity.type
_entity.pdbx_description
1 polymer ?
#
loop_
_entity_poly.entity_id
_entity_poly.type
_entity_poly.pdbx_seq_one_letter_code
_entity_poly.pdbx_strand_id
1 'polypeptide(L)'
;QMFRSGVKHYYDYAQLLDKYHKKPVFRTSSHSRVVDSARYFGLGFFGWDASNHYNLEVLTETDYQNNTLAPKNACRNADNDDFMYDEYLSSQWQDIYLEAPRKRLQENFHSYNLTKTDVYNMMLSCPYLTSGIGFSQFCHLFTKEEWENFAYDQDLQLVGKHGFQNPTARAVGVPYVQELVSRLQKHKFTGPVTAQNMTITSNETYFPLDQPLYIDFSHHSVMFSVVTALNLTQFKEEFNPTKPNPKRKLRSGDVTPMGMRLAWEVLDCEDEDMYIRLKLNDVVYPLDESNGCEKRKDGLCKLDTYASYLDKHAYEASKFDLACFGKNGTDFVLTGPVQDGTIPQHAIKK
;
A
#
# COMPACT_ATOMS: atom_id res chain seq x y z
N GLN A 1 -2.79 17.19 6.98
CA GLN A 1 -3.69 16.16 6.42
C GLN A 1 -4.03 15.09 7.46
N MET A 2 -3.03 14.50 8.15
CA MET A 2 -3.27 13.43 9.15
C MET A 2 -4.10 13.91 10.34
N PHE A 3 -3.92 15.14 10.82
CA PHE A 3 -4.81 15.72 11.83
C PHE A 3 -6.28 15.75 11.38
N ARG A 4 -6.55 16.22 10.15
CA ARG A 4 -7.92 16.20 9.59
C ARG A 4 -8.48 14.79 9.44
N SER A 5 -7.63 13.83 9.07
CA SER A 5 -8.00 12.41 9.03
C SER A 5 -8.38 11.91 10.42
N GLY A 6 -7.64 12.26 11.47
CA GLY A 6 -7.96 11.93 12.85
C GLY A 6 -9.31 12.49 13.29
N VAL A 7 -9.57 13.78 13.01
CA VAL A 7 -10.87 14.42 13.31
C VAL A 7 -12.02 13.67 12.61
N LYS A 8 -11.87 13.34 11.31
CA LYS A 8 -12.90 12.59 10.58
C LYS A 8 -13.15 11.22 11.22
N HIS A 9 -12.10 10.48 11.51
CA HIS A 9 -12.23 9.14 12.12
C HIS A 9 -12.78 9.19 13.55
N TYR A 10 -12.59 10.27 14.28
CA TYR A 10 -13.25 10.49 15.56
C TYR A 10 -14.77 10.45 15.38
N TYR A 11 -15.32 11.21 14.44
CA TYR A 11 -16.76 11.20 14.18
C TYR A 11 -17.28 9.86 13.66
N ASP A 12 -16.47 9.14 12.89
CA ASP A 12 -16.87 7.88 12.31
C ASP A 12 -16.78 6.71 13.30
N TYR A 13 -15.80 6.68 14.23
CA TYR A 13 -15.41 5.47 14.94
C TYR A 13 -15.17 5.64 16.46
N ALA A 14 -15.17 6.85 17.02
CA ALA A 14 -14.84 7.04 18.45
C ALA A 14 -15.76 6.26 19.39
N GLN A 15 -17.05 6.14 19.03
CA GLN A 15 -18.04 5.38 19.80
C GLN A 15 -17.68 3.90 20.00
N LEU A 16 -16.82 3.33 19.13
CA LEU A 16 -16.33 1.96 19.31
C LEU A 16 -15.50 1.81 20.59
N LEU A 17 -14.89 2.90 21.06
CA LEU A 17 -14.06 2.93 22.27
C LEU A 17 -14.83 3.19 23.56
N ASP A 18 -16.12 3.55 23.51
CA ASP A 18 -16.90 3.94 24.70
C ASP A 18 -16.96 2.84 25.78
N LYS A 19 -16.97 1.57 25.34
CA LYS A 19 -16.97 0.40 26.22
C LYS A 19 -15.60 -0.25 26.40
N TYR A 20 -14.55 0.31 25.76
CA TYR A 20 -13.20 -0.23 25.85
C TYR A 20 -12.40 0.50 26.93
N HIS A 21 -12.28 -0.12 28.10
CA HIS A 21 -11.68 0.50 29.29
C HIS A 21 -10.15 0.48 29.33
N LYS A 22 -9.51 0.03 28.24
CA LYS A 22 -8.04 0.06 28.06
C LYS A 22 -7.66 1.13 27.04
N LYS A 23 -6.38 1.55 27.04
CA LYS A 23 -5.85 2.36 25.94
C LYS A 23 -5.70 1.49 24.69
N PRO A 24 -6.28 1.86 23.55
CA PRO A 24 -6.03 1.11 22.31
C PRO A 24 -4.57 1.23 21.90
N VAL A 25 -4.04 0.19 21.28
CA VAL A 25 -2.70 0.18 20.69
C VAL A 25 -2.82 0.58 19.22
N PHE A 26 -2.18 1.68 18.88
CA PHE A 26 -1.93 2.09 17.49
C PHE A 26 -0.49 1.73 17.15
N ARG A 27 -0.22 1.37 15.90
CA ARG A 27 1.13 0.99 15.50
C ARG A 27 1.63 1.87 14.36
N THR A 28 2.94 2.06 14.32
CA THR A 28 3.60 2.84 13.27
C THR A 28 4.95 2.23 12.91
N SER A 29 5.34 2.36 11.64
CA SER A 29 6.74 2.17 11.25
C SER A 29 7.62 3.30 11.82
N SER A 30 8.90 3.04 12.04
CA SER A 30 9.81 3.94 12.76
C SER A 30 10.31 5.14 11.97
N HIS A 31 10.06 5.25 10.67
CA HIS A 31 10.40 6.46 9.92
C HIS A 31 9.70 7.70 10.49
N SER A 32 10.44 8.78 10.71
CA SER A 32 9.93 10.01 11.35
C SER A 32 8.64 10.51 10.73
N ARG A 33 8.54 10.56 9.39
CA ARG A 33 7.31 10.96 8.67
C ARG A 33 6.09 10.08 8.98
N VAL A 34 6.29 8.79 9.26
CA VAL A 34 5.20 7.85 9.57
C VAL A 34 4.80 7.99 11.04
N VAL A 35 5.79 8.12 11.94
CA VAL A 35 5.57 8.41 13.37
C VAL A 35 4.83 9.73 13.56
N ASP A 36 5.23 10.77 12.84
CA ASP A 36 4.55 12.07 12.89
C ASP A 36 3.13 11.97 12.33
N SER A 37 2.92 11.17 11.29
CA SER A 37 1.57 10.89 10.78
C SER A 37 0.67 10.28 11.86
N ALA A 38 1.19 9.29 12.62
CA ALA A 38 0.47 8.68 13.73
C ALA A 38 0.15 9.67 14.84
N ARG A 39 1.13 10.51 15.22
CA ARG A 39 0.96 11.54 16.27
C ARG A 39 -0.06 12.59 15.88
N TYR A 40 0.03 13.14 14.65
CA TYR A 40 -0.95 14.13 14.18
C TYR A 40 -2.35 13.53 13.99
N PHE A 41 -2.45 12.28 13.62
CA PHE A 41 -3.73 11.56 13.62
C PHE A 41 -4.30 11.46 15.03
N GLY A 42 -3.49 11.03 16.00
CA GLY A 42 -3.87 10.93 17.40
C GLY A 42 -4.37 12.26 17.98
N LEU A 43 -3.65 13.38 17.68
CA LEU A 43 -4.10 14.71 18.05
C LEU A 43 -5.46 15.09 17.45
N GLY A 44 -5.72 14.67 16.21
CA GLY A 44 -7.02 14.90 15.58
C GLY A 44 -8.13 14.02 16.14
N PHE A 45 -7.80 12.79 16.57
CA PHE A 45 -8.76 11.81 17.07
C PHE A 45 -9.09 12.00 18.56
N PHE A 46 -8.07 12.22 19.41
CA PHE A 46 -8.23 12.31 20.86
C PHE A 46 -8.11 13.72 21.44
N GLY A 47 -7.71 14.72 20.64
CA GLY A 47 -7.45 16.06 21.13
C GLY A 47 -6.00 16.27 21.60
N TRP A 48 -5.76 17.40 22.31
CA TRP A 48 -4.41 17.86 22.66
C TRP A 48 -3.66 16.94 23.64
N ASP A 49 -4.36 16.17 24.44
CA ASP A 49 -3.81 15.22 25.38
C ASP A 49 -3.79 13.79 24.85
N ALA A 50 -3.80 13.63 23.54
CA ALA A 50 -3.88 12.34 22.82
C ALA A 50 -2.94 11.25 23.37
N SER A 51 -1.70 11.60 23.78
CA SER A 51 -0.74 10.65 24.35
C SER A 51 -1.23 9.93 25.62
N ASN A 52 -2.26 10.50 26.27
CA ASN A 52 -2.89 9.88 27.45
C ASN A 52 -3.98 8.87 27.08
N HIS A 53 -4.42 8.81 25.81
CA HIS A 53 -5.59 8.05 25.39
C HIS A 53 -5.27 6.79 24.59
N TYR A 54 -4.07 6.66 24.03
CA TYR A 54 -3.64 5.47 23.29
C TYR A 54 -2.18 5.13 23.54
N ASN A 55 -1.77 3.91 23.24
CA ASN A 55 -0.37 3.48 23.21
C ASN A 55 0.09 3.46 21.76
N LEU A 56 1.23 4.08 21.46
CA LEU A 56 1.83 4.06 20.13
C LEU A 56 2.99 3.07 20.13
N GLU A 57 2.78 1.91 19.47
CA GLU A 57 3.83 0.93 19.24
C GLU A 57 4.61 1.30 17.97
N VAL A 58 5.92 1.46 18.10
CA VAL A 58 6.80 1.86 17.00
C VAL A 58 7.63 0.66 16.55
N LEU A 59 7.30 0.11 15.39
CA LEU A 59 8.00 -1.02 14.79
C LEU A 59 9.26 -0.51 14.06
N THR A 60 10.41 -1.00 14.46
CA THR A 60 11.70 -0.60 13.86
C THR A 60 11.73 -0.98 12.37
N GLU A 61 12.10 -0.03 11.53
CA GLU A 61 12.28 -0.20 10.10
C GLU A 61 13.77 -0.15 9.77
N THR A 62 14.40 -1.32 9.79
CA THR A 62 15.80 -1.52 9.40
C THR A 62 15.91 -2.79 8.55
N ASP A 63 16.97 -2.88 7.76
CA ASP A 63 17.22 -4.03 6.89
C ASP A 63 17.23 -5.34 7.68
N TYR A 64 16.65 -6.36 7.08
CA TYR A 64 16.54 -7.73 7.62
C TYR A 64 15.71 -7.86 8.90
N GLN A 65 14.99 -6.83 9.33
CA GLN A 65 14.08 -6.96 10.46
C GLN A 65 12.66 -7.27 10.01
N ASN A 66 12.03 -8.19 10.74
CA ASN A 66 10.62 -8.51 10.57
C ASN A 66 9.77 -7.34 11.06
N ASN A 67 9.06 -6.72 10.12
CA ASN A 67 8.15 -5.61 10.36
C ASN A 67 7.02 -5.63 9.31
N THR A 68 5.80 -5.92 9.73
CA THR A 68 4.64 -6.01 8.84
C THR A 68 4.18 -4.66 8.29
N LEU A 69 4.63 -3.55 8.89
CA LEU A 69 4.39 -2.19 8.38
C LEU A 69 5.47 -1.71 7.39
N ALA A 70 6.58 -2.48 7.25
CA ALA A 70 7.62 -2.29 6.25
C ALA A 70 8.22 -3.65 5.81
N PRO A 71 7.40 -4.58 5.29
CA PRO A 71 7.80 -5.99 5.08
C PRO A 71 8.86 -6.18 4.02
N LYS A 72 9.07 -5.20 3.14
CA LYS A 72 10.13 -5.26 2.12
C LYS A 72 11.52 -5.47 2.73
N ASN A 73 11.77 -4.95 3.94
CA ASN A 73 13.04 -5.09 4.63
C ASN A 73 13.34 -6.54 5.03
N ALA A 74 12.31 -7.38 5.17
CA ALA A 74 12.43 -8.82 5.44
C ALA A 74 12.35 -9.68 4.16
N CYS A 75 12.15 -9.07 2.99
CA CYS A 75 12.03 -9.74 1.70
C CYS A 75 13.20 -9.33 0.80
N ARG A 76 14.29 -10.11 0.81
CA ARG A 76 15.54 -9.77 0.10
C ARG A 76 15.33 -9.34 -1.35
N ASN A 77 14.45 -10.02 -2.07
CA ASN A 77 14.22 -9.76 -3.49
C ASN A 77 13.27 -8.57 -3.75
N ALA A 78 12.64 -7.99 -2.72
CA ALA A 78 11.73 -6.87 -2.91
C ALA A 78 12.43 -5.56 -3.31
N ASP A 79 13.71 -5.43 -2.97
CA ASP A 79 14.58 -4.29 -3.36
C ASP A 79 15.71 -4.74 -4.30
N ASN A 80 15.58 -5.90 -4.96
CA ASN A 80 16.54 -6.36 -5.96
C ASN A 80 16.24 -5.69 -7.30
N ASP A 81 17.21 -4.97 -7.86
CA ASP A 81 17.08 -4.24 -9.12
C ASP A 81 16.64 -5.12 -10.30
N ASP A 82 17.05 -6.39 -10.33
CA ASP A 82 16.64 -7.35 -11.36
C ASP A 82 15.13 -7.65 -11.34
N PHE A 83 14.44 -7.29 -10.24
CA PHE A 83 13.01 -7.51 -10.03
C PHE A 83 12.20 -6.22 -9.93
N MET A 84 12.88 -5.06 -9.96
CA MET A 84 12.22 -3.74 -9.98
C MET A 84 11.72 -3.42 -11.38
N TYR A 85 10.53 -3.95 -11.67
CA TYR A 85 9.86 -3.77 -12.97
C TYR A 85 9.39 -2.33 -13.19
N ASP A 86 9.37 -1.51 -12.15
CA ASP A 86 9.01 -0.09 -12.21
C ASP A 86 10.01 0.73 -13.02
N GLU A 87 11.32 0.54 -12.83
CA GLU A 87 12.33 1.23 -13.65
C GLU A 87 12.24 0.82 -15.12
N TYR A 88 12.03 -0.46 -15.40
CA TYR A 88 11.85 -0.94 -16.76
C TYR A 88 10.62 -0.33 -17.45
N LEU A 89 9.50 -0.24 -16.76
CA LEU A 89 8.27 0.33 -17.31
C LEU A 89 8.36 1.86 -17.42
N SER A 90 8.78 2.51 -16.35
CA SER A 90 8.85 3.96 -16.23
C SER A 90 9.91 4.57 -17.16
N SER A 91 11.12 4.01 -17.22
CA SER A 91 12.20 4.56 -18.05
C SER A 91 11.82 4.64 -19.53
N GLN A 92 11.17 3.61 -20.07
CA GLN A 92 10.71 3.62 -21.46
C GLN A 92 9.71 4.77 -21.73
N TRP A 93 8.80 5.00 -20.79
CA TRP A 93 7.82 6.08 -20.92
C TRP A 93 8.45 7.46 -20.71
N GLN A 94 9.36 7.59 -19.75
CA GLN A 94 10.13 8.83 -19.52
C GLN A 94 10.93 9.23 -20.75
N ASP A 95 11.51 8.27 -21.45
CA ASP A 95 12.23 8.52 -22.69
C ASP A 95 11.35 9.13 -23.79
N ILE A 96 10.07 8.79 -23.78
CA ILE A 96 9.09 9.30 -24.75
C ILE A 96 8.54 10.66 -24.31
N TYR A 97 7.93 10.76 -23.12
CA TYR A 97 7.14 11.94 -22.79
C TYR A 97 7.94 13.14 -22.29
N LEU A 98 9.14 12.93 -21.74
CA LEU A 98 9.97 14.03 -21.22
C LEU A 98 10.69 14.82 -22.32
N GLU A 99 10.78 14.30 -23.51
CA GLU A 99 11.52 14.98 -24.60
C GLU A 99 10.86 16.29 -25.06
N ALA A 100 9.53 16.30 -25.16
CA ALA A 100 8.80 17.51 -25.59
C ALA A 100 8.90 18.65 -24.56
N PRO A 101 8.59 18.45 -23.25
CA PRO A 101 8.76 19.48 -22.23
C PRO A 101 10.22 19.90 -22.07
N ARG A 102 11.18 18.97 -22.18
CA ARG A 102 12.62 19.30 -22.14
C ARG A 102 13.01 20.31 -23.21
N LYS A 103 12.64 20.04 -24.47
CA LYS A 103 12.93 20.95 -25.60
C LYS A 103 12.29 22.32 -25.38
N ARG A 104 11.04 22.36 -25.02
CA ARG A 104 10.29 23.59 -24.78
C ARG A 104 10.88 24.43 -23.62
N LEU A 105 11.25 23.79 -22.51
CA LEU A 105 11.86 24.48 -21.38
C LEU A 105 13.27 24.95 -21.67
N GLN A 106 14.06 24.17 -22.45
CA GLN A 106 15.42 24.52 -22.84
C GLN A 106 15.53 25.90 -23.51
N GLU A 107 14.48 26.32 -24.22
CA GLU A 107 14.44 27.65 -24.89
C GLU A 107 14.58 28.82 -23.89
N ASN A 108 14.27 28.59 -22.62
CA ASN A 108 14.35 29.58 -21.55
C ASN A 108 15.61 29.44 -20.66
N PHE A 109 16.43 28.38 -20.87
CA PHE A 109 17.61 28.05 -20.07
C PHE A 109 18.88 28.05 -20.94
N HIS A 110 19.30 29.21 -21.44
CA HIS A 110 20.42 29.33 -22.39
C HIS A 110 21.79 28.92 -21.81
N SER A 111 21.97 29.05 -20.48
CA SER A 111 23.24 28.75 -19.81
C SER A 111 23.32 27.37 -19.17
N TYR A 112 22.27 26.57 -19.27
CA TYR A 112 22.16 25.26 -18.64
C TYR A 112 21.55 24.26 -19.63
N ASN A 113 22.18 23.10 -19.76
CA ASN A 113 21.67 22.04 -20.63
C ASN A 113 20.74 21.12 -19.83
N LEU A 114 19.43 21.32 -19.99
CA LEU A 114 18.40 20.55 -19.30
C LEU A 114 18.40 19.08 -19.76
N THR A 115 18.49 18.18 -18.80
CA THR A 115 18.30 16.74 -18.98
C THR A 115 16.82 16.35 -18.77
N LYS A 116 16.43 15.14 -19.20
CA LYS A 116 15.12 14.57 -18.91
C LYS A 116 14.92 14.41 -17.39
N THR A 117 15.97 14.02 -16.67
CA THR A 117 15.95 13.91 -15.20
C THR A 117 15.66 15.25 -14.52
N ASP A 118 16.24 16.35 -15.02
CA ASP A 118 15.93 17.67 -14.47
C ASP A 118 14.44 18.02 -14.64
N VAL A 119 13.90 17.77 -15.83
CA VAL A 119 12.49 18.00 -16.13
C VAL A 119 11.59 17.12 -15.25
N TYR A 120 11.91 15.84 -15.09
CA TYR A 120 11.20 14.94 -14.20
C TYR A 120 11.21 15.44 -12.74
N ASN A 121 12.38 15.87 -12.25
CA ASN A 121 12.52 16.44 -10.91
C ASN A 121 11.73 17.75 -10.73
N MET A 122 11.64 18.58 -11.76
CA MET A 122 10.78 19.78 -11.75
C MET A 122 9.30 19.37 -11.61
N MET A 123 8.86 18.31 -12.33
CA MET A 123 7.50 17.80 -12.19
C MET A 123 7.23 17.24 -10.80
N LEU A 124 8.14 16.44 -10.23
CA LEU A 124 8.06 15.94 -8.84
C LEU A 124 8.01 17.07 -7.81
N SER A 125 8.74 18.16 -8.05
CA SER A 125 8.78 19.30 -7.14
C SER A 125 7.42 20.00 -6.98
N CYS A 126 6.51 19.88 -7.95
CA CYS A 126 5.17 20.44 -7.85
C CYS A 126 4.37 19.86 -6.67
N PRO A 127 4.06 18.56 -6.60
CA PRO A 127 3.28 17.98 -5.51
C PRO A 127 4.02 18.02 -4.17
N TYR A 128 5.36 17.83 -4.14
CA TYR A 128 6.13 17.84 -2.90
C TYR A 128 6.13 19.23 -2.23
N LEU A 129 6.45 20.29 -2.97
CA LEU A 129 6.45 21.64 -2.43
C LEU A 129 5.03 22.11 -2.07
N THR A 130 4.04 21.79 -2.91
CA THR A 130 2.64 22.11 -2.61
C THR A 130 2.19 21.43 -1.32
N SER A 131 2.59 20.18 -1.09
CA SER A 131 2.27 19.47 0.16
C SER A 131 3.02 20.01 1.36
N GLY A 132 4.29 20.43 1.20
CA GLY A 132 5.15 20.90 2.28
C GLY A 132 4.90 22.35 2.69
N ILE A 133 4.76 23.25 1.72
CA ILE A 133 4.67 24.70 1.96
C ILE A 133 3.42 25.36 1.35
N GLY A 134 2.51 24.55 0.77
CA GLY A 134 1.23 25.01 0.22
C GLY A 134 1.28 25.57 -1.20
N PHE A 135 2.47 25.68 -1.80
CA PHE A 135 2.66 26.29 -3.12
C PHE A 135 3.92 25.76 -3.81
N SER A 136 3.88 25.65 -5.15
CA SER A 136 5.06 25.39 -5.97
C SER A 136 4.98 26.12 -7.32
N GLN A 137 6.02 26.85 -7.67
CA GLN A 137 6.15 27.49 -8.99
C GLN A 137 6.30 26.46 -10.13
N PHE A 138 6.83 25.27 -9.83
CA PHE A 138 7.00 24.20 -10.82
C PHE A 138 5.69 23.72 -11.42
N CYS A 139 4.56 23.85 -10.71
CA CYS A 139 3.26 23.41 -11.18
C CYS A 139 2.82 24.11 -12.48
N HIS A 140 3.21 25.36 -12.67
CA HIS A 140 2.81 26.19 -13.81
C HIS A 140 3.72 26.01 -15.03
N LEU A 141 4.82 25.27 -14.89
CA LEU A 141 5.77 25.06 -15.99
C LEU A 141 5.27 24.07 -17.05
N PHE A 142 4.27 23.27 -16.72
CA PHE A 142 3.85 22.13 -17.54
C PHE A 142 2.40 22.26 -17.99
N THR A 143 2.14 21.77 -19.20
CA THR A 143 0.81 21.71 -19.78
C THR A 143 -0.02 20.60 -19.15
N LYS A 144 -1.33 20.62 -19.38
CA LYS A 144 -2.24 19.56 -18.92
C LYS A 144 -1.83 18.18 -19.50
N GLU A 145 -1.46 18.13 -20.77
CA GLU A 145 -1.02 16.88 -21.42
C GLU A 145 0.26 16.34 -20.81
N GLU A 146 1.25 17.21 -20.51
CA GLU A 146 2.48 16.82 -19.83
C GLU A 146 2.21 16.27 -18.43
N TRP A 147 1.26 16.84 -17.70
CA TRP A 147 0.80 16.32 -16.41
C TRP A 147 0.06 14.98 -16.52
N GLU A 148 -0.72 14.76 -17.57
CA GLU A 148 -1.36 13.46 -17.82
C GLU A 148 -0.33 12.37 -18.13
N ASN A 149 0.73 12.72 -18.85
CA ASN A 149 1.84 11.83 -19.14
C ASN A 149 2.68 11.51 -17.89
N PHE A 150 2.92 12.51 -17.04
CA PHE A 150 3.57 12.30 -15.74
C PHE A 150 2.71 11.41 -14.82
N ALA A 151 1.40 11.62 -14.77
CA ALA A 151 0.50 10.75 -14.01
C ALA A 151 0.56 9.30 -14.48
N TYR A 152 0.69 9.06 -15.79
CA TYR A 152 0.87 7.71 -16.32
C TYR A 152 2.21 7.10 -15.90
N ASP A 153 3.28 7.88 -15.85
CA ASP A 153 4.58 7.44 -15.34
C ASP A 153 4.49 7.00 -13.86
N GLN A 154 3.76 7.76 -13.03
CA GLN A 154 3.51 7.37 -11.63
C GLN A 154 2.68 6.09 -11.52
N ASP A 155 1.74 5.86 -12.44
CA ASP A 155 0.98 4.61 -12.49
C ASP A 155 1.88 3.42 -12.84
N LEU A 156 2.79 3.58 -13.83
CA LEU A 156 3.78 2.56 -14.20
C LEU A 156 4.70 2.20 -13.04
N GLN A 157 5.18 3.20 -12.30
CA GLN A 157 6.01 2.98 -11.12
C GLN A 157 5.24 2.22 -10.03
N LEU A 158 3.99 2.60 -9.76
CA LEU A 158 3.18 1.94 -8.75
C LEU A 158 2.93 0.47 -9.08
N VAL A 159 2.48 0.16 -10.30
CA VAL A 159 2.15 -1.22 -10.67
C VAL A 159 3.38 -2.11 -10.85
N GLY A 160 4.48 -1.53 -11.34
CA GLY A 160 5.74 -2.25 -11.53
C GLY A 160 6.51 -2.52 -10.24
N LYS A 161 6.28 -1.72 -9.19
CA LYS A 161 6.97 -1.88 -7.91
C LYS A 161 6.14 -2.57 -6.83
N HIS A 162 4.84 -2.32 -6.80
CA HIS A 162 3.99 -2.73 -5.70
C HIS A 162 2.70 -3.43 -6.13
N GLY A 163 2.44 -3.48 -7.44
CA GLY A 163 1.21 -4.00 -8.01
C GLY A 163 1.35 -5.37 -8.66
N PHE A 164 0.31 -5.72 -9.41
CA PHE A 164 0.22 -7.03 -10.07
C PHE A 164 1.30 -7.29 -11.13
N GLN A 165 2.02 -6.26 -11.58
CA GLN A 165 3.15 -6.41 -12.50
C GLN A 165 4.51 -6.58 -11.78
N ASN A 166 4.53 -6.69 -10.45
CA ASN A 166 5.75 -6.96 -9.69
C ASN A 166 5.76 -8.39 -9.12
N PRO A 167 6.85 -9.16 -9.26
CA PRO A 167 6.90 -10.56 -8.84
C PRO A 167 6.90 -10.77 -7.32
N THR A 168 7.23 -9.73 -6.54
CA THR A 168 7.29 -9.81 -5.07
C THR A 168 6.14 -9.08 -4.37
N ALA A 169 5.24 -8.43 -5.12
CA ALA A 169 4.22 -7.56 -4.53
C ALA A 169 3.31 -8.29 -3.53
N ARG A 170 2.82 -9.49 -3.87
CA ARG A 170 2.01 -10.29 -2.93
C ARG A 170 2.81 -10.71 -1.72
N ALA A 171 4.08 -11.06 -1.89
CA ALA A 171 4.96 -11.47 -0.79
C ALA A 171 5.22 -10.30 0.19
N VAL A 172 5.35 -9.07 -0.32
CA VAL A 172 5.47 -7.87 0.52
C VAL A 172 4.16 -7.54 1.23
N GLY A 173 3.00 -7.80 0.61
CA GLY A 173 1.69 -7.50 1.20
C GLY A 173 1.17 -8.54 2.18
N VAL A 174 1.51 -9.83 1.99
CA VAL A 174 0.91 -10.93 2.75
C VAL A 174 1.18 -10.92 4.26
N PRO A 175 2.32 -10.43 4.78
CA PRO A 175 2.51 -10.36 6.22
C PRO A 175 1.43 -9.55 6.94
N TYR A 176 1.03 -8.42 6.36
CA TYR A 176 -0.05 -7.62 6.92
C TYR A 176 -1.42 -8.31 6.78
N VAL A 177 -1.66 -9.01 5.66
CA VAL A 177 -2.89 -9.80 5.47
C VAL A 177 -3.03 -10.88 6.54
N GLN A 178 -1.95 -11.55 6.91
CA GLN A 178 -1.96 -12.53 8.00
C GLN A 178 -2.32 -11.89 9.36
N GLU A 179 -1.79 -10.71 9.68
CA GLU A 179 -2.19 -9.96 10.88
C GLU A 179 -3.64 -9.50 10.83
N LEU A 180 -4.14 -9.09 9.67
CA LEU A 180 -5.55 -8.76 9.47
C LEU A 180 -6.44 -9.96 9.80
N VAL A 181 -6.14 -11.15 9.25
CA VAL A 181 -6.89 -12.39 9.51
C VAL A 181 -6.88 -12.71 11.01
N SER A 182 -5.71 -12.64 11.66
CA SER A 182 -5.55 -12.85 13.10
C SER A 182 -6.48 -11.92 13.92
N ARG A 183 -6.59 -10.65 13.54
CA ARG A 183 -7.49 -9.68 14.18
C ARG A 183 -8.98 -9.96 13.90
N LEU A 184 -9.33 -10.30 12.66
CA LEU A 184 -10.71 -10.59 12.27
C LEU A 184 -11.25 -11.85 12.96
N GLN A 185 -10.43 -12.90 13.07
CA GLN A 185 -10.77 -14.16 13.72
C GLN A 185 -10.52 -14.15 15.24
N LYS A 186 -9.86 -13.12 15.76
CA LYS A 186 -9.40 -13.02 17.17
C LYS A 186 -8.55 -14.22 17.60
N HIS A 187 -7.75 -14.77 16.68
CA HIS A 187 -6.87 -15.89 16.90
C HIS A 187 -5.41 -15.51 16.71
N LYS A 188 -4.54 -16.07 17.57
CA LYS A 188 -3.09 -15.97 17.38
C LYS A 188 -2.69 -16.72 16.11
N PHE A 189 -1.54 -16.32 15.56
CA PHE A 189 -1.01 -17.00 14.37
C PHE A 189 -0.90 -18.51 14.57
N THR A 190 -1.44 -19.28 13.63
CA THR A 190 -1.38 -20.75 13.61
C THR A 190 -0.71 -21.28 12.35
N GLY A 191 -0.51 -20.44 11.35
CA GLY A 191 0.07 -20.76 10.06
C GLY A 191 1.54 -20.34 9.92
N PRO A 192 2.08 -20.42 8.69
CA PRO A 192 3.46 -19.98 8.41
C PRO A 192 3.64 -18.50 8.74
N VAL A 193 4.75 -18.19 9.40
CA VAL A 193 5.13 -16.82 9.74
C VAL A 193 5.99 -16.25 8.61
N THR A 194 5.63 -15.07 8.11
CA THR A 194 6.38 -14.34 7.06
C THR A 194 7.28 -13.26 7.69
N ALA A 195 6.89 -12.00 7.59
CA ALA A 195 7.66 -10.88 8.16
C ALA A 195 7.09 -10.38 9.51
N GLN A 196 6.35 -11.21 10.24
CA GLN A 196 5.87 -10.87 11.58
C GLN A 196 7.02 -10.92 12.58
N ASN A 197 7.10 -9.90 13.42
CA ASN A 197 7.93 -9.94 14.62
C ASN A 197 7.17 -10.67 15.73
N MET A 198 7.47 -11.95 15.94
CA MET A 198 6.76 -12.78 16.91
C MET A 198 6.91 -12.28 18.34
N THR A 199 7.96 -11.55 18.70
CA THR A 199 8.09 -10.93 20.04
C THR A 199 6.97 -9.89 20.26
N ILE A 200 6.54 -9.21 19.22
CA ILE A 200 5.47 -8.22 19.25
C ILE A 200 4.11 -8.90 19.08
N THR A 201 3.94 -9.68 18.00
CA THR A 201 2.62 -10.24 17.62
C THR A 201 2.13 -11.36 18.54
N SER A 202 2.99 -12.01 19.31
CA SER A 202 2.57 -12.96 20.36
C SER A 202 2.24 -12.31 21.70
N ASN A 203 2.52 -11.01 21.87
CA ASN A 203 2.31 -10.28 23.13
C ASN A 203 1.04 -9.38 23.01
N GLU A 204 0.04 -9.69 23.79
CA GLU A 204 -1.24 -8.96 23.81
C GLU A 204 -1.12 -7.48 24.24
N THR A 205 0.01 -7.09 24.88
CA THR A 205 0.27 -5.68 25.20
C THR A 205 0.56 -4.87 23.94
N TYR A 206 1.24 -5.47 22.95
CA TYR A 206 1.68 -4.80 21.71
C TYR A 206 0.80 -5.14 20.52
N PHE A 207 0.16 -6.32 20.56
CA PHE A 207 -0.74 -6.81 19.52
C PHE A 207 -2.03 -7.40 20.15
N PRO A 208 -2.87 -6.55 20.76
CA PRO A 208 -4.15 -7.01 21.34
C PRO A 208 -5.10 -7.48 20.23
N LEU A 209 -5.84 -8.55 20.51
CA LEU A 209 -6.87 -9.10 19.61
C LEU A 209 -8.30 -8.76 20.09
N ASP A 210 -8.43 -8.08 21.25
CA ASP A 210 -9.68 -7.74 21.90
C ASP A 210 -10.10 -6.26 21.76
N GLN A 211 -9.27 -5.43 21.08
CA GLN A 211 -9.63 -4.03 20.89
C GLN A 211 -10.60 -3.84 19.72
N PRO A 212 -11.55 -2.90 19.82
CA PRO A 212 -12.58 -2.71 18.81
C PRO A 212 -12.14 -1.85 17.62
N LEU A 213 -11.01 -1.15 17.74
CA LEU A 213 -10.47 -0.25 16.73
C LEU A 213 -8.95 -0.46 16.61
N TYR A 214 -8.48 -0.79 15.41
CA TYR A 214 -7.08 -0.96 15.07
C TYR A 214 -6.66 0.12 14.09
N ILE A 215 -5.54 0.81 14.36
CA ILE A 215 -5.00 1.83 13.46
C ILE A 215 -3.50 1.61 13.31
N ASP A 216 -3.08 1.36 12.08
CA ASP A 216 -1.69 1.14 11.71
C ASP A 216 -1.24 2.21 10.70
N PHE A 217 -0.02 2.72 10.89
CA PHE A 217 0.59 3.71 10.00
C PHE A 217 1.79 3.08 9.29
N SER A 218 1.76 3.16 7.98
CA SER A 218 2.76 2.55 7.10
C SER A 218 3.01 3.44 5.87
N HIS A 219 3.56 2.87 4.83
CA HIS A 219 3.86 3.52 3.55
C HIS A 219 2.79 3.18 2.51
N HIS A 220 2.48 4.11 1.60
CA HIS A 220 1.54 3.88 0.50
C HIS A 220 1.97 2.68 -0.37
N SER A 221 3.27 2.48 -0.51
CA SER A 221 3.88 1.35 -1.22
C SER A 221 3.48 0.00 -0.60
N VAL A 222 3.63 -0.14 0.74
CA VAL A 222 3.22 -1.34 1.48
C VAL A 222 1.70 -1.54 1.36
N MET A 223 0.92 -0.47 1.49
CA MET A 223 -0.54 -0.55 1.37
C MET A 223 -0.98 -1.05 -0.01
N PHE A 224 -0.29 -0.64 -1.09
CA PHE A 224 -0.61 -1.14 -2.43
C PHE A 224 -0.19 -2.60 -2.64
N SER A 225 0.91 -3.02 -2.01
CA SER A 225 1.28 -4.44 -1.95
C SER A 225 0.24 -5.27 -1.18
N VAL A 226 -0.36 -4.72 -0.11
CA VAL A 226 -1.49 -5.35 0.59
C VAL A 226 -2.70 -5.45 -0.34
N VAL A 227 -3.06 -4.41 -1.09
CA VAL A 227 -4.12 -4.44 -2.13
C VAL A 227 -3.89 -5.58 -3.13
N THR A 228 -2.62 -5.80 -3.53
CA THR A 228 -2.24 -6.88 -4.44
C THR A 228 -2.34 -8.26 -3.77
N ALA A 229 -1.91 -8.38 -2.51
CA ALA A 229 -2.01 -9.63 -1.73
C ALA A 229 -3.46 -10.01 -1.41
N LEU A 230 -4.34 -9.05 -1.19
CA LEU A 230 -5.78 -9.23 -1.04
C LEU A 230 -6.48 -9.68 -2.34
N ASN A 231 -5.77 -9.72 -3.46
CA ASN A 231 -6.31 -10.05 -4.78
C ASN A 231 -7.46 -9.12 -5.22
N LEU A 232 -7.32 -7.81 -4.99
CA LEU A 232 -8.31 -6.84 -5.46
C LEU A 232 -8.16 -6.65 -6.98
N THR A 233 -8.79 -7.54 -7.75
CA THR A 233 -8.61 -7.68 -9.21
C THR A 233 -9.07 -6.47 -10.01
N GLN A 234 -9.87 -5.57 -9.44
CA GLN A 234 -10.22 -4.29 -10.03
C GLN A 234 -9.00 -3.37 -10.27
N PHE A 235 -7.86 -3.65 -9.60
CA PHE A 235 -6.56 -2.98 -9.81
C PHE A 235 -5.60 -3.80 -10.68
N LYS A 236 -6.02 -4.96 -11.15
CA LYS A 236 -5.24 -5.83 -12.04
C LYS A 236 -5.45 -5.40 -13.49
N GLU A 237 -4.73 -4.39 -13.89
CA GLU A 237 -4.73 -3.86 -15.26
C GLU A 237 -3.31 -3.92 -15.82
N GLU A 238 -3.16 -4.33 -17.07
CA GLU A 238 -1.87 -4.36 -17.75
C GLU A 238 -1.52 -2.95 -18.26
N PHE A 239 -0.34 -2.48 -17.88
CA PHE A 239 0.20 -1.19 -18.29
C PHE A 239 1.27 -1.37 -19.36
N ASN A 240 1.12 -0.67 -20.48
CA ASN A 240 2.06 -0.68 -21.59
C ASN A 240 3.01 0.53 -21.46
N PRO A 241 4.35 0.32 -21.35
CA PRO A 241 5.31 1.39 -21.09
C PRO A 241 5.46 2.40 -22.24
N THR A 242 4.92 2.11 -23.43
CA THR A 242 5.08 2.98 -24.60
C THR A 242 3.77 3.50 -25.17
N LYS A 243 2.62 2.96 -24.68
CA LYS A 243 1.31 3.31 -25.20
C LYS A 243 0.28 3.42 -24.07
N PRO A 244 0.10 4.63 -23.51
CA PRO A 244 -0.88 4.85 -22.43
C PRO A 244 -2.31 4.48 -22.84
N ASN A 245 -3.01 3.78 -21.94
CA ASN A 245 -4.45 3.61 -22.04
C ASN A 245 -5.15 4.82 -21.38
N PRO A 246 -5.77 5.73 -22.13
CA PRO A 246 -6.45 6.90 -21.55
C PRO A 246 -7.70 6.52 -20.73
N LYS A 247 -8.24 5.31 -20.94
CA LYS A 247 -9.41 4.76 -20.26
C LYS A 247 -9.04 3.83 -19.09
N ARG A 248 -7.77 3.78 -18.69
CA ARG A 248 -7.34 2.97 -17.56
C ARG A 248 -8.10 3.33 -16.29
N LYS A 249 -8.40 2.33 -15.49
CA LYS A 249 -9.16 2.48 -14.25
C LYS A 249 -8.25 2.81 -13.07
N LEU A 250 -7.06 2.20 -13.04
CA LEU A 250 -6.08 2.48 -12.01
C LEU A 250 -5.38 3.80 -12.32
N ARG A 251 -5.45 4.72 -11.37
CA ARG A 251 -4.70 5.97 -11.36
C ARG A 251 -4.06 6.12 -9.99
N SER A 252 -2.74 6.20 -9.95
CA SER A 252 -1.98 6.29 -8.70
C SER A 252 -2.42 7.47 -7.83
N GLY A 253 -2.75 8.61 -8.42
CA GLY A 253 -3.25 9.77 -7.70
C GLY A 253 -4.57 9.54 -6.96
N ASP A 254 -5.43 8.63 -7.45
CA ASP A 254 -6.71 8.29 -6.82
C ASP A 254 -6.55 7.15 -5.82
N VAL A 255 -5.68 6.18 -6.12
CA VAL A 255 -5.50 4.97 -5.32
C VAL A 255 -4.53 5.19 -4.15
N THR A 256 -3.42 5.87 -4.40
CA THR A 256 -2.36 6.12 -3.42
C THR A 256 -2.08 7.60 -3.16
N PRO A 257 -3.12 8.43 -2.88
CA PRO A 257 -2.90 9.84 -2.56
C PRO A 257 -2.13 10.00 -1.25
N MET A 258 -1.62 11.19 -1.00
CA MET A 258 -1.08 11.54 0.31
C MET A 258 -2.11 11.28 1.42
N GLY A 259 -1.75 10.46 2.41
CA GLY A 259 -2.67 10.00 3.45
C GLY A 259 -3.67 8.95 2.96
N MET A 260 -3.26 8.08 2.04
CA MET A 260 -4.01 6.89 1.63
C MET A 260 -4.55 6.13 2.85
N ARG A 261 -5.78 5.67 2.76
CA ARG A 261 -6.46 4.91 3.82
C ARG A 261 -7.04 3.64 3.26
N LEU A 262 -6.74 2.53 3.92
CA LEU A 262 -7.34 1.23 3.67
C LEU A 262 -8.02 0.78 4.97
N ALA A 263 -9.31 0.56 4.95
CA ALA A 263 -10.09 0.24 6.13
C ALA A 263 -11.01 -0.96 5.91
N TRP A 264 -11.08 -1.82 6.91
CA TRP A 264 -12.04 -2.90 7.00
C TRP A 264 -13.03 -2.57 8.11
N GLU A 265 -14.29 -2.51 7.79
CA GLU A 265 -15.37 -2.28 8.75
C GLU A 265 -16.13 -3.58 8.95
N VAL A 266 -16.18 -4.06 10.19
CA VAL A 266 -17.00 -5.21 10.58
C VAL A 266 -18.37 -4.67 11.01
N LEU A 267 -19.41 -5.20 10.40
CA LEU A 267 -20.80 -4.79 10.58
C LEU A 267 -21.61 -5.92 11.19
N ASP A 268 -22.31 -5.60 12.26
CA ASP A 268 -23.31 -6.45 12.89
C ASP A 268 -24.67 -6.10 12.27
N CYS A 269 -25.28 -7.06 11.59
CA CYS A 269 -26.52 -6.86 10.84
C CYS A 269 -27.71 -7.57 11.50
N GLU A 270 -28.94 -7.14 11.18
CA GLU A 270 -30.17 -7.66 11.79
C GLU A 270 -30.45 -9.16 11.50
N ASP A 271 -29.78 -9.74 10.51
CA ASP A 271 -29.87 -11.15 10.13
C ASP A 271 -28.99 -12.11 10.96
N GLU A 272 -28.43 -11.62 12.08
CA GLU A 272 -27.51 -12.35 12.96
C GLU A 272 -26.15 -12.72 12.32
N ASP A 273 -25.89 -12.33 11.08
CA ASP A 273 -24.63 -12.52 10.40
C ASP A 273 -23.70 -11.29 10.58
N MET A 274 -22.40 -11.55 10.77
CA MET A 274 -21.38 -10.50 10.73
C MET A 274 -20.90 -10.33 9.30
N TYR A 275 -20.84 -9.09 8.86
CA TYR A 275 -20.35 -8.72 7.53
C TYR A 275 -19.08 -7.88 7.61
N ILE A 276 -18.31 -7.88 6.54
CA ILE A 276 -17.12 -7.04 6.38
C ILE A 276 -17.24 -6.19 5.11
N ARG A 277 -16.79 -4.96 5.22
CA ARG A 277 -16.72 -3.99 4.14
C ARG A 277 -15.31 -3.45 4.02
N LEU A 278 -14.79 -3.45 2.80
CA LEU A 278 -13.50 -2.85 2.47
C LEU A 278 -13.70 -1.44 1.92
N LYS A 279 -12.94 -0.49 2.44
CA LYS A 279 -12.89 0.90 1.93
C LYS A 279 -11.45 1.28 1.59
N LEU A 280 -11.28 1.90 0.43
CA LEU A 280 -10.04 2.55 0.04
C LEU A 280 -10.33 4.04 -0.17
N ASN A 281 -9.61 4.91 0.56
CA ASN A 281 -9.81 6.36 0.54
C ASN A 281 -11.28 6.77 0.75
N ASP A 282 -11.96 6.09 1.68
CA ASP A 282 -13.39 6.25 2.02
C ASP A 282 -14.39 5.73 0.97
N VAL A 283 -13.94 5.21 -0.15
CA VAL A 283 -14.78 4.57 -1.18
C VAL A 283 -14.88 3.08 -0.89
N VAL A 284 -16.10 2.54 -0.92
CA VAL A 284 -16.35 1.10 -0.76
C VAL A 284 -15.85 0.38 -2.02
N TYR A 285 -14.97 -0.60 -1.81
CA TYR A 285 -14.54 -1.53 -2.84
C TYR A 285 -15.29 -2.85 -2.65
N PRO A 286 -16.14 -3.23 -3.59
CA PRO A 286 -16.93 -4.45 -3.45
C PRO A 286 -16.01 -5.68 -3.44
N LEU A 287 -16.28 -6.56 -2.47
CA LEU A 287 -15.71 -7.89 -2.41
C LEU A 287 -16.57 -8.81 -3.28
N ASP A 288 -15.94 -9.73 -4.02
CA ASP A 288 -16.59 -10.62 -4.97
C ASP A 288 -15.93 -12.02 -4.99
N GLU A 289 -16.23 -12.80 -6.00
CA GLU A 289 -15.73 -14.17 -6.15
C GLU A 289 -14.18 -14.23 -6.19
N SER A 290 -13.52 -13.18 -6.64
CA SER A 290 -12.04 -13.09 -6.62
C SER A 290 -11.46 -13.02 -5.20
N ASN A 291 -12.29 -12.69 -4.22
CA ASN A 291 -11.98 -12.61 -2.80
C ASN A 291 -12.72 -13.70 -1.98
N GLY A 292 -13.28 -14.70 -2.64
CA GLY A 292 -14.05 -15.77 -2.02
C GLY A 292 -15.45 -15.36 -1.56
N CYS A 293 -15.94 -14.19 -1.97
CA CYS A 293 -17.20 -13.62 -1.54
C CYS A 293 -18.28 -13.76 -2.62
N GLU A 294 -19.53 -13.87 -2.20
CA GLU A 294 -20.66 -13.71 -3.11
C GLU A 294 -20.75 -12.25 -3.56
N LYS A 295 -20.96 -12.04 -4.85
CA LYS A 295 -21.12 -10.69 -5.41
C LYS A 295 -22.43 -10.05 -4.93
N ARG A 296 -22.32 -8.99 -4.15
CA ARG A 296 -23.45 -8.23 -3.60
C ARG A 296 -23.47 -6.79 -4.12
N LYS A 297 -24.65 -6.19 -4.20
CA LYS A 297 -24.80 -4.79 -4.63
C LYS A 297 -24.23 -3.79 -3.60
N ASP A 298 -24.25 -4.16 -2.34
CA ASP A 298 -23.73 -3.37 -1.21
C ASP A 298 -22.21 -3.52 -1.01
N GLY A 299 -21.57 -4.44 -1.74
CA GLY A 299 -20.13 -4.72 -1.66
C GLY A 299 -19.69 -5.44 -0.39
N LEU A 300 -20.64 -5.94 0.42
CA LEU A 300 -20.37 -6.66 1.65
C LEU A 300 -20.01 -8.13 1.39
N CYS A 301 -19.24 -8.71 2.30
CA CYS A 301 -18.98 -10.14 2.40
C CYS A 301 -19.28 -10.64 3.81
N LYS A 302 -19.67 -11.90 3.96
CA LYS A 302 -19.73 -12.51 5.30
C LYS A 302 -18.31 -12.55 5.89
N LEU A 303 -18.18 -12.12 7.14
CA LEU A 303 -16.88 -11.98 7.82
C LEU A 303 -16.09 -13.29 7.81
N ASP A 304 -16.71 -14.40 8.22
CA ASP A 304 -16.05 -15.70 8.32
C ASP A 304 -15.63 -16.23 6.94
N THR A 305 -16.44 -15.97 5.90
CA THR A 305 -16.12 -16.36 4.52
C THR A 305 -14.87 -15.63 4.02
N TYR A 306 -14.83 -14.30 4.21
CA TYR A 306 -13.68 -13.50 3.80
C TYR A 306 -12.42 -13.84 4.58
N ALA A 307 -12.50 -13.92 5.90
CA ALA A 307 -11.36 -14.23 6.75
C ALA A 307 -10.79 -15.64 6.43
N SER A 308 -11.67 -16.64 6.26
CA SER A 308 -11.26 -18.01 5.88
C SER A 308 -10.63 -18.07 4.48
N TYR A 309 -11.14 -17.28 3.54
CA TYR A 309 -10.55 -17.19 2.20
C TYR A 309 -9.12 -16.60 2.27
N LEU A 310 -8.94 -15.50 3.00
CA LEU A 310 -7.62 -14.88 3.14
C LEU A 310 -6.63 -15.81 3.85
N ASP A 311 -7.05 -16.45 4.93
CA ASP A 311 -6.21 -17.38 5.69
C ASP A 311 -5.69 -18.53 4.81
N LYS A 312 -6.56 -19.10 4.00
CA LYS A 312 -6.23 -20.21 3.12
C LYS A 312 -5.41 -19.83 1.89
N HIS A 313 -5.72 -18.68 1.26
CA HIS A 313 -5.23 -18.43 -0.09
C HIS A 313 -4.15 -17.34 -0.18
N ALA A 314 -4.11 -16.35 0.74
CA ALA A 314 -3.20 -15.23 0.59
C ALA A 314 -1.73 -15.65 0.68
N TYR A 315 -1.37 -16.51 1.62
CA TYR A 315 0.00 -17.01 1.77
C TYR A 315 0.43 -17.87 0.57
N GLU A 316 -0.40 -18.83 0.17
CA GLU A 316 -0.10 -19.70 -0.99
C GLU A 316 0.09 -18.89 -2.28
N ALA A 317 -0.80 -17.91 -2.53
CA ALA A 317 -0.73 -17.06 -3.70
C ALA A 317 0.50 -16.15 -3.71
N SER A 318 1.03 -15.77 -2.54
CA SER A 318 2.21 -14.91 -2.43
C SER A 318 3.50 -15.62 -2.81
N LYS A 319 3.58 -16.94 -2.63
CA LYS A 319 4.81 -17.75 -2.74
C LYS A 319 5.96 -17.11 -1.95
N PHE A 320 5.68 -16.66 -0.72
CA PHE A 320 6.52 -15.76 0.08
C PHE A 320 7.98 -16.18 0.09
N ASP A 321 8.29 -17.41 0.47
CA ASP A 321 9.68 -17.88 0.59
C ASP A 321 10.42 -17.85 -0.75
N LEU A 322 9.76 -18.29 -1.81
CA LEU A 322 10.31 -18.29 -3.15
C LEU A 322 10.50 -16.86 -3.68
N ALA A 323 9.49 -16.02 -3.50
CA ALA A 323 9.51 -14.64 -3.97
C ALA A 323 10.59 -13.81 -3.24
N CYS A 324 10.70 -13.97 -1.94
CA CYS A 324 11.64 -13.19 -1.13
C CYS A 324 13.07 -13.73 -1.14
N PHE A 325 13.26 -15.05 -1.24
CA PHE A 325 14.57 -15.67 -0.99
C PHE A 325 15.04 -16.62 -2.10
N GLY A 326 14.21 -16.86 -3.14
CA GLY A 326 14.54 -17.78 -4.20
C GLY A 326 14.49 -19.25 -3.78
N LYS A 327 14.79 -20.15 -4.73
CA LYS A 327 14.84 -21.60 -4.48
C LYS A 327 16.24 -22.00 -4.04
N ASN A 328 16.38 -22.55 -2.82
CA ASN A 328 17.67 -22.94 -2.25
C ASN A 328 18.71 -21.78 -2.23
N GLY A 329 18.27 -20.56 -2.00
CA GLY A 329 19.13 -19.38 -2.03
C GLY A 329 19.53 -18.92 -3.44
N THR A 330 18.97 -19.52 -4.50
CA THR A 330 19.21 -19.13 -5.90
C THR A 330 18.07 -18.27 -6.39
N ASP A 331 18.42 -17.10 -6.93
CA ASP A 331 17.45 -16.18 -7.48
C ASP A 331 16.75 -16.79 -8.71
N PHE A 332 15.52 -16.35 -8.93
CA PHE A 332 14.78 -16.68 -10.15
C PHE A 332 15.12 -15.67 -11.26
N VAL A 333 14.87 -16.06 -12.50
CA VAL A 333 14.98 -15.16 -13.65
C VAL A 333 13.62 -14.96 -14.27
N LEU A 334 13.22 -13.70 -14.45
CA LEU A 334 11.97 -13.37 -15.12
C LEU A 334 12.15 -13.58 -16.64
N THR A 335 11.38 -14.49 -17.20
CA THR A 335 11.40 -14.81 -18.64
C THR A 335 10.19 -14.26 -19.40
N GLY A 336 9.37 -13.44 -18.74
CA GLY A 336 8.18 -12.83 -19.33
C GLY A 336 7.49 -11.87 -18.36
N PRO A 337 6.41 -11.24 -18.80
CA PRO A 337 5.69 -10.25 -17.99
C PRO A 337 5.07 -10.90 -16.76
N VAL A 338 5.13 -10.18 -15.63
CA VAL A 338 4.42 -10.52 -14.41
C VAL A 338 3.02 -9.92 -14.48
N GLN A 339 2.00 -10.69 -14.16
CA GLN A 339 0.59 -10.27 -14.26
C GLN A 339 -0.24 -10.55 -13.01
N ASP A 340 0.36 -11.20 -12.00
CA ASP A 340 -0.38 -11.65 -10.82
C ASP A 340 0.27 -11.29 -9.49
N GLY A 341 1.22 -10.36 -9.51
CA GLY A 341 1.90 -9.89 -8.30
C GLY A 341 2.77 -10.95 -7.62
N THR A 342 3.07 -12.05 -8.31
CA THR A 342 3.89 -13.16 -7.83
C THR A 342 4.74 -13.75 -8.96
N ILE A 343 5.69 -14.60 -8.60
CA ILE A 343 6.60 -15.25 -9.54
C ILE A 343 5.84 -16.19 -10.47
N PRO A 344 5.94 -16.01 -11.81
CA PRO A 344 5.41 -16.98 -12.77
C PRO A 344 6.07 -18.35 -12.62
N GLN A 345 5.32 -19.44 -12.86
CA GLN A 345 5.86 -20.81 -12.72
C GLN A 345 7.08 -21.10 -13.62
N HIS A 346 7.13 -20.49 -14.81
CA HIS A 346 8.21 -20.66 -15.78
C HIS A 346 9.47 -19.85 -15.48
N ALA A 347 9.41 -18.91 -14.54
CA ALA A 347 10.52 -18.02 -14.19
C ALA A 347 11.55 -18.64 -13.22
N ILE A 348 11.33 -19.87 -12.77
CA ILE A 348 12.23 -20.53 -11.82
C ILE A 348 13.37 -21.18 -12.61
N LYS A 349 14.62 -20.76 -12.36
CA LYS A 349 15.80 -21.46 -12.86
C LYS A 349 15.75 -22.94 -12.40
N LYS A 350 15.92 -23.86 -13.38
CA LYS A 350 16.07 -25.28 -13.07
C LYS A 350 17.43 -25.58 -12.50
#